data_567accddcde76f0d765f1711a99852a7
#
_entry.id   567accddcde76f0d765f1711a99852a7
#
_cell.length_a   1.000
_cell.length_b   1.000
_cell.length_c   1.000
_cell.angle_alpha   90.00
_cell.angle_beta   90.00
_cell.angle_gamma   90.00
#
_symmetry.space_group_name_H-M   'P 1'
#
loop_
_entity.id
_entity.type
_entity.pdbx_description
1 polymer ?
#
loop_
_entity_poly.entity_id
_entity_poly.type
_entity_poly.pdbx_seq_one_letter_code
_entity_poly.pdbx_strand_id
1 'polypeptide(L)'
;MYDKVLELLKEKKYSELKKLLSDMNEADIASILTDVPEETLPLLYRILPKELAADVFVNMDSDAQEILIRAFSDTELKEVLDELYVDDAVDIIEEMPATVVKRILQHTDPNIRKSINEILKYPEDSAGSIMTIEYVDLKTYMTVDDAFTRIRRTGVDKETIYNCYVTDENRKLLGVVTAKKLLLSEKSEKIADIMETNIISTNTLADQEIVAEKFRKYDLLAMPVVDQENRLVGIITIDDAMDTAGLPLLGVIPEDGDIPLALNQGIPLRDMNYYAQRAYENIARRITGARVPLMRARW
;
A
#
# COMPACT_ATOMS: atom_id res chain seq x y z
N MET A 1 9.67 -8.80 -22.13
CA MET A 1 10.49 -8.55 -20.94
C MET A 1 10.87 -9.86 -20.28
N TYR A 2 9.93 -10.75 -20.03
CA TYR A 2 10.12 -12.10 -19.49
C TYR A 2 11.27 -12.89 -20.15
N ASP A 3 11.26 -13.02 -21.50
CA ASP A 3 12.32 -13.75 -22.22
C ASP A 3 13.71 -13.18 -21.96
N LYS A 4 13.84 -11.87 -21.83
CA LYS A 4 15.13 -11.21 -21.55
C LYS A 4 15.61 -11.51 -20.13
N VAL A 5 14.71 -11.58 -19.14
CA VAL A 5 15.03 -11.98 -17.75
C VAL A 5 15.57 -13.42 -17.74
N LEU A 6 14.87 -14.34 -18.43
CA LEU A 6 15.30 -15.74 -18.53
C LEU A 6 16.62 -15.89 -19.29
N GLU A 7 16.85 -15.11 -20.34
CA GLU A 7 18.10 -15.12 -21.10
C GLU A 7 19.28 -14.69 -20.21
N LEU A 8 19.17 -13.53 -19.54
CA LEU A 8 20.19 -13.02 -18.64
C LEU A 8 20.49 -14.00 -17.47
N LEU A 9 19.43 -14.66 -16.97
CA LEU A 9 19.58 -15.67 -15.94
C LEU A 9 20.34 -16.89 -16.45
N LYS A 10 20.01 -17.42 -17.63
CA LYS A 10 20.72 -18.54 -18.27
C LYS A 10 22.17 -18.20 -18.53
N GLU A 11 22.47 -16.98 -18.93
CA GLU A 11 23.81 -16.48 -19.16
C GLU A 11 24.54 -16.12 -17.86
N LYS A 12 23.89 -16.22 -16.70
CA LYS A 12 24.42 -15.85 -15.36
C LYS A 12 24.90 -14.40 -15.28
N LYS A 13 24.27 -13.50 -16.05
CA LYS A 13 24.55 -12.06 -16.06
C LYS A 13 23.81 -11.34 -14.94
N TYR A 14 24.07 -11.73 -13.69
CA TYR A 14 23.34 -11.25 -12.51
C TYR A 14 23.39 -9.73 -12.32
N SER A 15 24.48 -9.07 -12.68
CA SER A 15 24.60 -7.61 -12.58
C SER A 15 23.69 -6.87 -13.56
N GLU A 16 23.59 -7.37 -14.81
CA GLU A 16 22.68 -6.81 -15.81
C GLU A 16 21.24 -7.11 -15.45
N LEU A 17 20.98 -8.31 -14.95
CA LEU A 17 19.65 -8.74 -14.48
C LEU A 17 19.19 -7.88 -13.30
N LYS A 18 20.03 -7.65 -12.29
CA LYS A 18 19.74 -6.76 -11.17
C LYS A 18 19.38 -5.35 -11.66
N LYS A 19 20.18 -4.79 -12.56
CA LYS A 19 19.91 -3.46 -13.13
C LYS A 19 18.56 -3.43 -13.87
N LEU A 20 18.29 -4.44 -14.72
CA LEU A 20 17.05 -4.55 -15.46
C LEU A 20 15.84 -4.58 -14.52
N LEU A 21 15.87 -5.41 -13.47
CA LEU A 21 14.79 -5.53 -12.50
C LEU A 21 14.65 -4.26 -11.65
N SER A 22 15.75 -3.61 -11.26
CA SER A 22 15.71 -2.37 -10.48
C SER A 22 15.11 -1.17 -11.23
N ASP A 23 15.09 -1.21 -12.56
CA ASP A 23 14.50 -0.19 -13.42
C ASP A 23 13.01 -0.48 -13.73
N MET A 24 12.45 -1.57 -13.17
CA MET A 24 11.06 -2.00 -13.41
C MET A 24 10.16 -1.65 -12.21
N ASN A 25 8.85 -1.59 -12.47
CA ASN A 25 7.85 -1.48 -11.42
C ASN A 25 7.72 -2.82 -10.66
N GLU A 26 7.49 -2.77 -9.35
CA GLU A 26 7.35 -3.93 -8.46
C GLU A 26 6.29 -4.92 -8.91
N ALA A 27 5.15 -4.44 -9.36
CA ALA A 27 4.06 -5.29 -9.85
C ALA A 27 4.41 -6.01 -11.18
N ASP A 28 5.19 -5.35 -12.05
CA ASP A 28 5.69 -6.01 -13.28
C ASP A 28 6.72 -7.09 -12.94
N ILE A 29 7.55 -6.86 -11.94
CA ILE A 29 8.52 -7.84 -11.44
C ILE A 29 7.78 -9.03 -10.82
N ALA A 30 6.81 -8.78 -9.93
CA ALA A 30 5.99 -9.82 -9.31
C ALA A 30 5.35 -10.73 -10.37
N SER A 31 4.73 -10.14 -11.40
CA SER A 31 4.16 -10.89 -12.52
C SER A 31 5.18 -11.77 -13.26
N ILE A 32 6.41 -11.27 -13.47
CA ILE A 32 7.47 -12.08 -14.08
C ILE A 32 7.91 -13.23 -13.16
N LEU A 33 8.04 -12.93 -11.86
CA LEU A 33 8.48 -13.92 -10.88
C LEU A 33 7.44 -15.02 -10.63
N THR A 34 6.16 -14.71 -10.72
CA THR A 34 5.08 -15.71 -10.65
C THR A 34 5.10 -16.68 -11.84
N ASP A 35 5.50 -16.22 -13.02
CA ASP A 35 5.56 -17.02 -14.23
C ASP A 35 6.82 -17.91 -14.37
N VAL A 36 7.85 -17.70 -13.53
CA VAL A 36 9.08 -18.51 -13.63
C VAL A 36 8.93 -19.85 -12.91
N PRO A 37 9.76 -20.87 -13.29
CA PRO A 37 9.78 -22.14 -12.56
C PRO A 37 10.08 -21.94 -11.06
N GLU A 38 9.37 -22.67 -10.20
CA GLU A 38 9.50 -22.59 -8.73
C GLU A 38 10.94 -22.65 -8.22
N GLU A 39 11.78 -23.49 -8.86
CA GLU A 39 13.19 -23.66 -8.49
C GLU A 39 14.03 -22.40 -8.75
N THR A 40 13.56 -21.54 -9.65
CA THR A 40 14.24 -20.33 -10.11
C THR A 40 13.81 -19.10 -9.31
N LEU A 41 12.58 -19.11 -8.81
CA LEU A 41 11.95 -18.00 -8.10
C LEU A 41 12.80 -17.46 -6.93
N PRO A 42 13.29 -18.29 -5.98
CA PRO A 42 14.09 -17.78 -4.86
C PRO A 42 15.43 -17.15 -5.30
N LEU A 43 15.99 -17.62 -6.41
CA LEU A 43 17.25 -17.06 -6.94
C LEU A 43 17.02 -15.66 -7.53
N LEU A 44 15.96 -15.50 -8.32
CA LEU A 44 15.62 -14.21 -8.91
C LEU A 44 15.21 -13.19 -7.84
N TYR A 45 14.44 -13.62 -6.84
CA TYR A 45 14.05 -12.77 -5.73
C TYR A 45 15.26 -12.23 -4.95
N ARG A 46 16.27 -13.06 -4.66
CA ARG A 46 17.51 -12.65 -3.98
C ARG A 46 18.38 -11.65 -4.75
N ILE A 47 18.14 -11.47 -6.05
CA ILE A 47 18.86 -10.48 -6.87
C ILE A 47 18.30 -9.07 -6.66
N LEU A 48 17.04 -8.95 -6.21
CA LEU A 48 16.37 -7.67 -6.00
C LEU A 48 17.06 -6.85 -4.89
N PRO A 49 17.08 -5.51 -5.00
CA PRO A 49 17.35 -4.65 -3.86
C PRO A 49 16.36 -4.90 -2.73
N LYS A 50 16.80 -4.76 -1.48
CA LYS A 50 16.00 -5.14 -0.30
C LYS A 50 14.63 -4.44 -0.22
N GLU A 51 14.63 -3.11 -0.40
CA GLU A 51 13.40 -2.30 -0.38
C GLU A 51 12.43 -2.72 -1.51
N LEU A 52 12.95 -2.90 -2.73
CA LEU A 52 12.16 -3.36 -3.87
C LEU A 52 11.66 -4.81 -3.70
N ALA A 53 12.42 -5.64 -2.97
CA ALA A 53 12.05 -7.04 -2.75
C ALA A 53 10.78 -7.17 -1.88
N ALA A 54 10.59 -6.33 -0.86
CA ALA A 54 9.39 -6.31 -0.04
C ALA A 54 8.17 -5.87 -0.86
N ASP A 55 8.29 -4.77 -1.64
CA ASP A 55 7.22 -4.31 -2.53
C ASP A 55 6.83 -5.36 -3.58
N VAL A 56 7.83 -6.09 -4.13
CA VAL A 56 7.58 -7.19 -5.07
C VAL A 56 6.87 -8.35 -4.38
N PHE A 57 7.26 -8.68 -3.14
CA PHE A 57 6.70 -9.79 -2.38
C PHE A 57 5.19 -9.61 -2.15
N VAL A 58 4.76 -8.43 -1.72
CA VAL A 58 3.34 -8.10 -1.51
C VAL A 58 2.53 -8.22 -2.81
N ASN A 59 3.12 -7.86 -3.95
CA ASN A 59 2.45 -7.94 -5.25
C ASN A 59 2.43 -9.34 -5.90
N MET A 60 2.99 -10.38 -5.25
CA MET A 60 2.96 -11.77 -5.74
C MET A 60 1.68 -12.46 -5.31
N ASP A 61 1.31 -13.53 -6.03
CA ASP A 61 0.25 -14.41 -5.57
C ASP A 61 0.68 -15.27 -4.35
N SER A 62 -0.29 -15.79 -3.61
CA SER A 62 -0.07 -16.56 -2.38
C SER A 62 0.74 -17.83 -2.60
N ASP A 63 0.62 -18.49 -3.76
CA ASP A 63 1.40 -19.68 -4.10
C ASP A 63 2.88 -19.34 -4.21
N ALA A 64 3.22 -18.26 -4.92
CA ALA A 64 4.60 -17.81 -5.08
C ALA A 64 5.19 -17.27 -3.75
N GLN A 65 4.37 -16.58 -2.95
CA GLN A 65 4.76 -16.15 -1.59
C GLN A 65 5.06 -17.36 -0.70
N GLU A 66 4.23 -18.41 -0.72
CA GLU A 66 4.46 -19.63 0.05
C GLU A 66 5.78 -20.31 -0.34
N ILE A 67 6.07 -20.42 -1.65
CA ILE A 67 7.33 -20.97 -2.15
C ILE A 67 8.52 -20.18 -1.61
N LEU A 68 8.47 -18.86 -1.67
CA LEU A 68 9.53 -17.98 -1.15
C LEU A 68 9.70 -18.12 0.36
N ILE A 69 8.62 -18.07 1.13
CA ILE A 69 8.67 -18.23 2.60
C ILE A 69 9.30 -19.56 2.98
N ARG A 70 9.01 -20.64 2.25
CA ARG A 70 9.61 -21.97 2.49
C ARG A 70 11.10 -22.00 2.12
N ALA A 71 11.51 -21.25 1.11
CA ALA A 71 12.89 -21.19 0.62
C ALA A 71 13.79 -20.22 1.38
N PHE A 72 13.22 -19.27 2.10
CA PHE A 72 13.95 -18.28 2.90
C PHE A 72 14.63 -18.91 4.11
N SER A 73 15.81 -18.41 4.44
CA SER A 73 16.36 -18.53 5.78
C SER A 73 15.53 -17.71 6.77
N ASP A 74 15.71 -17.97 8.06
CA ASP A 74 15.01 -17.20 9.09
C ASP A 74 15.39 -15.71 9.09
N THR A 75 16.62 -15.41 8.67
CA THR A 75 17.08 -14.02 8.53
C THR A 75 16.42 -13.33 7.33
N GLU A 76 16.37 -14.01 6.16
CA GLU A 76 15.70 -13.46 4.97
C GLU A 76 14.22 -13.24 5.22
N LEU A 77 13.55 -14.21 5.86
CA LEU A 77 12.13 -14.07 6.22
C LEU A 77 11.90 -12.86 7.13
N LYS A 78 12.73 -12.71 8.18
CA LYS A 78 12.63 -11.56 9.07
C LYS A 78 12.85 -10.23 8.31
N GLU A 79 13.84 -10.18 7.42
CA GLU A 79 14.13 -8.98 6.64
C GLU A 79 12.97 -8.56 5.73
N VAL A 80 12.24 -9.49 5.16
CA VAL A 80 11.03 -9.21 4.37
C VAL A 80 9.91 -8.73 5.27
N LEU A 81 9.63 -9.44 6.38
CA LEU A 81 8.56 -9.10 7.31
C LEU A 81 8.74 -7.75 8.01
N ASP A 82 9.98 -7.33 8.26
CA ASP A 82 10.30 -6.04 8.89
C ASP A 82 10.02 -4.83 7.94
N GLU A 83 9.87 -5.06 6.64
CA GLU A 83 9.56 -4.03 5.64
C GLU A 83 8.07 -3.99 5.24
N LEU A 84 7.25 -4.99 5.70
CA LEU A 84 5.82 -5.04 5.38
C LEU A 84 5.01 -4.13 6.31
N TYR A 85 3.93 -3.57 5.78
CA TYR A 85 2.87 -2.99 6.61
C TYR A 85 2.07 -4.09 7.31
N VAL A 86 1.35 -3.72 8.38
CA VAL A 86 0.69 -4.72 9.23
C VAL A 86 -0.49 -5.37 8.51
N ASP A 87 -1.22 -4.62 7.69
CA ASP A 87 -2.31 -5.13 6.84
C ASP A 87 -1.78 -6.14 5.80
N ASP A 88 -0.74 -5.79 5.03
CA ASP A 88 -0.07 -6.72 4.10
C ASP A 88 0.35 -8.02 4.80
N ALA A 89 0.89 -7.91 6.03
CA ALA A 89 1.29 -9.07 6.80
C ALA A 89 0.08 -9.91 7.29
N VAL A 90 -1.05 -9.29 7.56
CA VAL A 90 -2.31 -9.95 7.91
C VAL A 90 -2.87 -10.70 6.71
N ASP A 91 -2.95 -10.07 5.55
CA ASP A 91 -3.44 -10.67 4.31
C ASP A 91 -2.63 -11.94 3.94
N ILE A 92 -1.30 -11.84 4.01
CA ILE A 92 -0.41 -12.99 3.80
C ILE A 92 -0.71 -14.11 4.82
N ILE A 93 -0.93 -13.77 6.09
CA ILE A 93 -1.19 -14.76 7.15
C ILE A 93 -2.53 -15.46 6.92
N GLU A 94 -3.56 -14.75 6.49
CA GLU A 94 -4.90 -15.30 6.24
C GLU A 94 -4.91 -16.32 5.09
N GLU A 95 -4.06 -16.12 4.09
CA GLU A 95 -3.95 -17.00 2.93
C GLU A 95 -2.99 -18.20 3.14
N MET A 96 -2.14 -18.17 4.18
CA MET A 96 -1.07 -19.14 4.35
C MET A 96 -1.47 -20.38 5.20
N PRO A 97 -0.90 -21.56 4.90
CA PRO A 97 -1.06 -22.74 5.75
C PRO A 97 -0.54 -22.51 7.20
N ALA A 98 -1.21 -23.07 8.19
CA ALA A 98 -0.90 -22.89 9.62
C ALA A 98 0.59 -23.09 9.99
N THR A 99 1.30 -23.97 9.28
CA THR A 99 2.73 -24.22 9.50
C THR A 99 3.60 -23.03 9.07
N VAL A 100 3.20 -22.35 8.01
CA VAL A 100 3.84 -21.15 7.46
C VAL A 100 3.53 -19.97 8.37
N VAL A 101 2.25 -19.77 8.74
CA VAL A 101 1.82 -18.74 9.70
C VAL A 101 2.62 -18.80 10.99
N LYS A 102 2.81 -20.01 11.56
CA LYS A 102 3.62 -20.16 12.76
C LYS A 102 5.05 -19.68 12.57
N ARG A 103 5.65 -19.95 11.42
CA ARG A 103 7.01 -19.53 11.11
C ARG A 103 7.08 -18.01 10.94
N ILE A 104 6.14 -17.39 10.21
CA ILE A 104 6.02 -15.93 10.08
C ILE A 104 5.97 -15.28 11.45
N LEU A 105 5.01 -15.67 12.29
CA LEU A 105 4.83 -15.08 13.62
C LEU A 105 6.01 -15.29 14.57
N GLN A 106 6.83 -16.33 14.38
CA GLN A 106 8.04 -16.54 15.17
C GLN A 106 9.16 -15.56 14.82
N HIS A 107 9.24 -15.12 13.57
CA HIS A 107 10.30 -14.24 13.08
C HIS A 107 9.89 -12.77 12.98
N THR A 108 8.60 -12.45 13.13
CA THR A 108 8.08 -11.08 13.18
C THR A 108 8.46 -10.37 14.49
N ASP A 109 8.76 -9.06 14.40
CA ASP A 109 8.99 -8.22 15.59
C ASP A 109 7.85 -8.35 16.61
N PRO A 110 8.12 -8.39 17.93
CA PRO A 110 7.09 -8.56 18.93
C PRO A 110 5.98 -7.50 18.93
N ASN A 111 6.28 -6.25 18.55
CA ASN A 111 5.28 -5.18 18.47
C ASN A 111 4.41 -5.36 17.22
N ILE A 112 5.02 -5.63 16.07
CA ILE A 112 4.30 -5.93 14.82
C ILE A 112 3.42 -7.16 15.01
N ARG A 113 3.95 -8.25 15.57
CA ARG A 113 3.19 -9.45 15.89
C ARG A 113 1.99 -9.19 16.81
N LYS A 114 2.15 -8.26 17.77
CA LYS A 114 1.03 -7.87 18.63
C LYS A 114 -0.05 -7.17 17.82
N SER A 115 0.34 -6.26 16.92
CA SER A 115 -0.59 -5.54 16.04
C SER A 115 -1.31 -6.50 15.08
N ILE A 116 -0.60 -7.42 14.46
CA ILE A 116 -1.18 -8.49 13.62
C ILE A 116 -2.23 -9.27 14.43
N ASN A 117 -1.87 -9.75 15.63
CA ASN A 117 -2.80 -10.48 16.48
C ASN A 117 -3.99 -9.63 16.99
N GLU A 118 -3.88 -8.32 17.00
CA GLU A 118 -5.00 -7.42 17.32
C GLU A 118 -5.94 -7.29 16.12
N ILE A 119 -5.43 -7.17 14.91
CA ILE A 119 -6.21 -7.10 13.67
C ILE A 119 -6.94 -8.41 13.41
N LEU A 120 -6.26 -9.55 13.51
CA LEU A 120 -6.84 -10.89 13.36
C LEU A 120 -7.97 -11.24 14.36
N LYS A 121 -8.27 -10.38 15.34
CA LYS A 121 -9.43 -10.54 16.23
C LYS A 121 -10.70 -9.92 15.68
N TYR A 122 -10.59 -9.02 14.72
CA TYR A 122 -11.77 -8.45 14.10
C TYR A 122 -12.46 -9.51 13.22
N PRO A 123 -13.78 -9.44 13.07
CA PRO A 123 -14.47 -10.32 12.15
C PRO A 123 -13.92 -10.18 10.73
N GLU A 124 -13.78 -11.28 10.03
CA GLU A 124 -13.61 -11.26 8.57
C GLU A 124 -14.66 -10.35 7.94
N ASP A 125 -14.38 -9.74 6.82
CA ASP A 125 -15.27 -8.81 6.12
C ASP A 125 -15.64 -7.53 6.91
N SER A 126 -14.88 -7.16 7.96
CA SER A 126 -15.09 -5.92 8.71
C SER A 126 -14.05 -4.85 8.39
N ALA A 127 -14.38 -3.58 8.63
CA ALA A 127 -13.43 -2.47 8.51
C ALA A 127 -12.16 -2.66 9.38
N GLY A 128 -12.28 -3.41 10.46
CA GLY A 128 -11.16 -3.70 11.36
C GLY A 128 -10.20 -4.75 10.81
N SER A 129 -10.65 -5.68 9.94
CA SER A 129 -9.78 -6.70 9.34
C SER A 129 -8.94 -6.16 8.18
N ILE A 130 -9.43 -5.13 7.48
CA ILE A 130 -8.77 -4.54 6.30
C ILE A 130 -8.09 -3.19 6.59
N MET A 131 -7.90 -2.81 7.85
CA MET A 131 -7.29 -1.54 8.21
C MET A 131 -5.80 -1.69 8.47
N THR A 132 -5.05 -0.66 8.11
CA THR A 132 -3.67 -0.47 8.56
C THR A 132 -3.58 0.44 9.79
N ILE A 133 -2.53 0.28 10.59
CA ILE A 133 -2.25 1.13 11.75
C ILE A 133 -1.15 2.16 11.47
N GLU A 134 -0.58 2.13 10.29
CA GLU A 134 0.52 2.98 9.83
C GLU A 134 0.01 4.31 9.27
N TYR A 135 -0.53 5.17 10.13
CA TYR A 135 -1.01 6.51 9.77
C TYR A 135 -0.27 7.61 10.53
N VAL A 136 -0.40 8.86 10.07
CA VAL A 136 0.11 10.03 10.76
C VAL A 136 -0.98 10.62 11.64
N ASP A 137 -0.74 10.67 12.97
CA ASP A 137 -1.57 11.40 13.92
C ASP A 137 -0.95 12.76 14.29
N LEU A 138 -1.79 13.79 14.41
CA LEU A 138 -1.43 15.11 14.85
C LEU A 138 -2.26 15.49 16.09
N LYS A 139 -1.79 16.50 16.82
CA LYS A 139 -2.52 17.05 17.98
C LYS A 139 -2.98 18.47 17.70
N THR A 140 -4.12 18.86 18.26
CA THR A 140 -4.73 20.18 18.06
C THR A 140 -3.82 21.35 18.42
N TYR A 141 -2.95 21.18 19.42
CA TYR A 141 -2.04 22.22 19.90
C TYR A 141 -0.77 22.38 19.04
N MET A 142 -0.48 21.42 18.16
CA MET A 142 0.66 21.49 17.25
C MET A 142 0.50 22.63 16.25
N THR A 143 1.63 23.20 15.85
CA THR A 143 1.70 24.12 14.71
C THR A 143 1.91 23.33 13.42
N VAL A 144 1.75 23.99 12.28
CA VAL A 144 2.07 23.42 10.96
C VAL A 144 3.55 23.01 10.89
N ASP A 145 4.46 23.77 11.47
CA ASP A 145 5.90 23.42 11.52
C ASP A 145 6.16 22.17 12.38
N ASP A 146 5.44 22.02 13.51
CA ASP A 146 5.48 20.80 14.33
C ASP A 146 4.94 19.59 13.53
N ALA A 147 3.87 19.77 12.76
CA ALA A 147 3.32 18.72 11.91
C ALA A 147 4.32 18.28 10.84
N PHE A 148 4.97 19.19 10.14
CA PHE A 148 6.04 18.85 9.19
C PHE A 148 7.20 18.12 9.84
N THR A 149 7.60 18.55 11.04
CA THR A 149 8.66 17.88 11.79
C THR A 149 8.27 16.45 12.15
N ARG A 150 7.00 16.25 12.55
CA ARG A 150 6.47 14.92 12.84
C ARG A 150 6.40 14.04 11.58
N ILE A 151 5.85 14.55 10.49
CA ILE A 151 5.76 13.83 9.20
C ILE A 151 7.15 13.41 8.72
N ARG A 152 8.13 14.30 8.72
CA ARG A 152 9.50 13.97 8.30
C ARG A 152 10.17 12.90 9.17
N ARG A 153 9.81 12.83 10.44
CA ARG A 153 10.37 11.85 11.37
C ARG A 153 9.70 10.48 11.29
N THR A 154 8.39 10.44 11.05
CA THR A 154 7.60 9.21 11.15
C THR A 154 6.95 8.78 9.85
N GLY A 155 6.93 9.63 8.83
CA GLY A 155 6.15 9.38 7.60
C GLY A 155 6.78 8.34 6.67
N VAL A 156 8.06 8.00 6.88
CA VAL A 156 8.72 6.93 6.10
C VAL A 156 8.09 5.57 6.39
N ASP A 157 7.66 5.36 7.65
CA ASP A 157 7.05 4.11 8.09
C ASP A 157 5.51 4.22 8.11
N LYS A 158 4.92 5.05 7.25
CA LYS A 158 3.46 5.25 7.19
C LYS A 158 2.94 4.95 5.80
N GLU A 159 1.81 4.24 5.76
CA GLU A 159 1.12 3.88 4.52
C GLU A 159 0.84 5.11 3.65
N THR A 160 0.37 6.18 4.29
CA THR A 160 0.17 7.46 3.60
C THR A 160 0.40 8.65 4.51
N ILE A 161 0.90 9.76 3.92
CA ILE A 161 1.02 11.05 4.57
C ILE A 161 0.06 12.10 3.99
N TYR A 162 -0.77 11.72 3.00
CA TYR A 162 -1.68 12.67 2.34
C TYR A 162 -2.76 13.18 3.28
N ASN A 163 -3.24 12.31 4.17
CA ASN A 163 -4.19 12.64 5.22
C ASN A 163 -3.55 12.41 6.59
N CYS A 164 -3.42 13.49 7.36
CA CYS A 164 -2.98 13.43 8.75
C CYS A 164 -4.20 13.57 9.66
N TYR A 165 -4.38 12.66 10.59
CA TYR A 165 -5.57 12.62 11.45
C TYR A 165 -5.32 13.33 12.76
N VAL A 166 -6.24 14.20 13.16
CA VAL A 166 -6.09 14.99 14.38
C VAL A 166 -6.87 14.33 15.52
N THR A 167 -6.17 14.05 16.61
CA THR A 167 -6.73 13.38 17.78
C THR A 167 -6.50 14.17 19.06
N ASP A 168 -7.36 13.93 20.08
CA ASP A 168 -7.12 14.38 21.45
C ASP A 168 -6.11 13.48 22.20
N GLU A 169 -5.91 13.75 23.50
CA GLU A 169 -5.02 12.98 24.36
C GLU A 169 -5.52 11.52 24.57
N ASN A 170 -6.81 11.27 24.39
CA ASN A 170 -7.44 9.96 24.50
C ASN A 170 -7.57 9.25 23.14
N ARG A 171 -6.88 9.75 22.10
CA ARG A 171 -6.95 9.26 20.71
C ARG A 171 -8.32 9.43 20.04
N LYS A 172 -9.24 10.21 20.59
CA LYS A 172 -10.51 10.51 19.90
C LYS A 172 -10.22 11.29 18.63
N LEU A 173 -10.85 10.86 17.54
CA LEU A 173 -10.75 11.53 16.24
C LEU A 173 -11.48 12.86 16.29
N LEU A 174 -10.77 13.96 16.03
CA LEU A 174 -11.28 15.33 16.07
C LEU A 174 -11.33 15.99 14.69
N GLY A 175 -10.39 15.63 13.81
CA GLY A 175 -10.24 16.28 12.52
C GLY A 175 -9.31 15.53 11.58
N VAL A 176 -9.21 16.03 10.37
CA VAL A 176 -8.24 15.62 9.36
C VAL A 176 -7.59 16.87 8.75
N VAL A 177 -6.31 16.78 8.45
CA VAL A 177 -5.57 17.81 7.72
C VAL A 177 -4.84 17.13 6.56
N THR A 178 -5.11 17.59 5.34
CA THR A 178 -4.41 17.07 4.17
C THR A 178 -3.00 17.64 4.05
N ALA A 179 -2.08 16.91 3.44
CA ALA A 179 -0.74 17.40 3.11
C ALA A 179 -0.80 18.70 2.32
N LYS A 180 -1.75 18.81 1.36
CA LYS A 180 -2.01 20.03 0.60
C LYS A 180 -2.35 21.21 1.53
N LYS A 181 -3.21 21.02 2.52
CA LYS A 181 -3.58 22.06 3.47
C LYS A 181 -2.39 22.51 4.30
N LEU A 182 -1.56 21.57 4.79
CA LEU A 182 -0.33 21.88 5.51
C LEU A 182 0.65 22.68 4.66
N LEU A 183 0.84 22.30 3.39
CA LEU A 183 1.76 23.00 2.47
C LEU A 183 1.34 24.44 2.16
N LEU A 184 0.04 24.73 2.18
CA LEU A 184 -0.53 26.03 1.86
C LEU A 184 -0.78 26.91 3.09
N SER A 185 -0.64 26.37 4.30
CA SER A 185 -0.82 27.09 5.56
C SER A 185 0.49 27.70 6.06
N GLU A 186 0.37 28.73 6.89
CA GLU A 186 1.52 29.35 7.54
C GLU A 186 2.11 28.44 8.63
N LYS A 187 3.42 28.40 8.75
CA LYS A 187 4.13 27.52 9.71
C LYS A 187 3.69 27.68 11.15
N SER A 188 3.27 28.90 11.53
CA SER A 188 2.83 29.25 12.89
C SER A 188 1.37 28.95 13.17
N GLU A 189 0.55 28.65 12.15
CA GLU A 189 -0.86 28.30 12.34
C GLU A 189 -0.99 27.00 13.13
N LYS A 190 -2.01 26.93 13.96
CA LYS A 190 -2.29 25.72 14.74
C LYS A 190 -3.11 24.73 13.92
N ILE A 191 -2.84 23.45 14.13
CA ILE A 191 -3.60 22.37 13.51
C ILE A 191 -5.09 22.49 13.82
N ALA A 192 -5.47 22.89 15.03
CA ALA A 192 -6.88 23.13 15.41
C ALA A 192 -7.59 24.15 14.52
N ASP A 193 -6.87 25.13 13.98
CA ASP A 193 -7.47 26.23 13.20
C ASP A 193 -7.62 25.86 11.71
N ILE A 194 -6.84 24.88 11.22
CA ILE A 194 -6.80 24.49 9.81
C ILE A 194 -7.43 23.13 9.50
N MET A 195 -7.70 22.31 10.55
CA MET A 195 -8.27 20.97 10.37
C MET A 195 -9.71 21.03 9.90
N GLU A 196 -10.12 20.04 9.13
CA GLU A 196 -11.50 19.75 8.81
C GLU A 196 -12.10 18.86 9.89
N THR A 197 -13.24 19.26 10.43
CA THR A 197 -13.94 18.53 11.50
C THR A 197 -15.09 17.65 11.00
N ASN A 198 -15.56 17.88 9.76
CA ASN A 198 -16.57 17.03 9.14
C ASN A 198 -15.91 15.82 8.48
N ILE A 199 -15.57 14.84 9.27
CA ILE A 199 -14.79 13.69 8.85
C ILE A 199 -15.70 12.52 8.46
N ILE A 200 -15.45 11.93 7.30
CA ILE A 200 -16.03 10.64 6.93
C ILE A 200 -15.17 9.56 7.59
N SER A 201 -15.75 8.80 8.49
CA SER A 201 -15.10 7.69 9.21
C SER A 201 -15.95 6.43 9.18
N THR A 202 -15.36 5.32 9.60
CA THR A 202 -16.07 4.06 9.79
C THR A 202 -15.74 3.44 11.15
N ASN A 203 -16.61 2.55 11.62
CA ASN A 203 -16.36 1.80 12.86
C ASN A 203 -15.65 0.47 12.53
N THR A 204 -14.82 -0.03 13.43
CA THR A 204 -14.08 -1.31 13.26
C THR A 204 -14.97 -2.49 12.89
N LEU A 205 -16.22 -2.51 13.32
CA LEU A 205 -17.18 -3.60 13.06
C LEU A 205 -18.10 -3.30 11.85
N ALA A 206 -17.84 -2.22 11.11
CA ALA A 206 -18.62 -1.94 9.90
C ALA A 206 -18.24 -2.96 8.82
N ASP A 207 -19.25 -3.38 8.08
CA ASP A 207 -19.10 -4.27 6.92
C ASP A 207 -18.25 -3.59 5.83
N GLN A 208 -17.31 -4.34 5.26
CA GLN A 208 -16.38 -3.85 4.23
C GLN A 208 -17.10 -3.37 2.96
N GLU A 209 -18.26 -3.94 2.59
CA GLU A 209 -19.04 -3.44 1.45
C GLU A 209 -19.55 -2.02 1.71
N ILE A 210 -19.96 -1.71 2.96
CA ILE A 210 -20.36 -0.36 3.40
C ILE A 210 -19.15 0.59 3.35
N VAL A 211 -17.97 0.09 3.70
CA VAL A 211 -16.72 0.84 3.60
C VAL A 211 -16.45 1.22 2.14
N ALA A 212 -16.47 0.24 1.23
CA ALA A 212 -16.27 0.46 -0.20
C ALA A 212 -17.30 1.44 -0.81
N GLU A 213 -18.57 1.36 -0.38
CA GLU A 213 -19.60 2.35 -0.78
C GLU A 213 -19.24 3.78 -0.36
N LYS A 214 -18.70 3.97 0.85
CA LYS A 214 -18.26 5.29 1.34
C LYS A 214 -17.08 5.81 0.50
N PHE A 215 -16.09 4.98 0.19
CA PHE A 215 -14.98 5.36 -0.68
C PHE A 215 -15.49 5.88 -2.02
N ARG A 216 -16.35 5.12 -2.69
CA ARG A 216 -16.95 5.51 -3.97
C ARG A 216 -17.81 6.76 -3.89
N LYS A 217 -18.57 6.93 -2.80
CA LYS A 217 -19.51 8.06 -2.64
C LYS A 217 -18.80 9.38 -2.38
N TYR A 218 -17.70 9.36 -1.66
CA TYR A 218 -17.00 10.54 -1.17
C TYR A 218 -15.64 10.77 -1.81
N ASP A 219 -15.26 9.95 -2.82
CA ASP A 219 -13.96 10.00 -3.54
C ASP A 219 -12.77 10.01 -2.56
N LEU A 220 -12.78 9.11 -1.58
CA LEU A 220 -11.76 9.05 -0.55
C LEU A 220 -10.52 8.30 -1.07
N LEU A 221 -9.32 8.75 -0.67
CA LEU A 221 -8.07 8.01 -0.85
C LEU A 221 -7.73 7.17 0.38
N ALA A 222 -8.14 7.64 1.56
CA ALA A 222 -8.01 6.93 2.82
C ALA A 222 -9.12 7.35 3.77
N MET A 223 -9.58 6.44 4.63
CA MET A 223 -10.66 6.68 5.58
C MET A 223 -10.26 6.23 6.98
N PRO A 224 -10.44 7.07 8.02
CA PRO A 224 -10.13 6.70 9.39
C PRO A 224 -11.14 5.68 9.93
N VAL A 225 -10.60 4.70 10.65
CA VAL A 225 -11.34 3.68 11.37
C VAL A 225 -11.32 4.01 12.86
N VAL A 226 -12.50 4.02 13.47
CA VAL A 226 -12.65 4.32 14.89
C VAL A 226 -13.30 3.17 15.65
N ASP A 227 -12.98 3.07 16.94
CA ASP A 227 -13.67 2.15 17.84
C ASP A 227 -15.03 2.72 18.33
N GLN A 228 -15.68 2.00 19.25
CA GLN A 228 -16.98 2.40 19.80
C GLN A 228 -16.93 3.70 20.61
N GLU A 229 -15.76 4.06 21.15
CA GLU A 229 -15.52 5.32 21.88
C GLU A 229 -15.05 6.46 20.98
N ASN A 230 -15.11 6.29 19.64
CA ASN A 230 -14.62 7.23 18.64
C ASN A 230 -13.09 7.49 18.72
N ARG A 231 -12.32 6.52 19.18
CA ARG A 231 -10.87 6.60 19.15
C ARG A 231 -10.36 6.08 17.81
N LEU A 232 -9.43 6.80 17.22
CA LEU A 232 -8.76 6.40 15.98
C LEU A 232 -7.91 5.14 16.24
N VAL A 233 -8.19 4.07 15.54
CA VAL A 233 -7.49 2.77 15.68
C VAL A 233 -6.71 2.38 14.43
N GLY A 234 -7.13 2.85 13.26
CA GLY A 234 -6.48 2.57 11.99
C GLY A 234 -7.01 3.48 10.88
N ILE A 235 -6.58 3.19 9.68
CA ILE A 235 -7.11 3.75 8.44
C ILE A 235 -7.31 2.61 7.43
N ILE A 236 -8.17 2.82 6.45
CA ILE A 236 -8.31 1.96 5.28
C ILE A 236 -7.92 2.79 4.08
N THR A 237 -7.14 2.22 3.18
CA THR A 237 -6.78 2.86 1.91
C THR A 237 -7.76 2.48 0.81
N ILE A 238 -7.69 3.15 -0.33
CA ILE A 238 -8.65 2.92 -1.42
C ILE A 238 -8.44 1.56 -2.08
N ASP A 239 -7.20 1.08 -2.18
CA ASP A 239 -6.86 -0.22 -2.74
C ASP A 239 -7.48 -1.34 -1.91
N ASP A 240 -7.29 -1.37 -0.58
CA ASP A 240 -7.89 -2.37 0.30
C ASP A 240 -9.42 -2.34 0.25
N ALA A 241 -10.00 -1.13 0.28
CA ALA A 241 -11.46 -0.98 0.19
C ALA A 241 -12.04 -1.46 -1.16
N MET A 242 -11.26 -1.43 -2.25
CA MET A 242 -11.73 -1.87 -3.56
C MET A 242 -11.52 -3.36 -3.78
N ASP A 243 -10.47 -3.96 -3.25
CA ASP A 243 -10.22 -5.39 -3.33
C ASP A 243 -11.32 -6.18 -2.61
N THR A 244 -11.76 -5.71 -1.45
CA THR A 244 -12.85 -6.31 -0.68
C THR A 244 -14.23 -6.21 -1.37
N ALA A 245 -14.46 -5.20 -2.19
CA ALA A 245 -15.72 -5.05 -2.93
C ALA A 245 -15.88 -6.06 -4.09
N GLY A 246 -14.91 -6.94 -4.33
CA GLY A 246 -14.89 -7.83 -5.47
C GLY A 246 -14.89 -7.09 -6.82
N LEU A 247 -14.70 -5.79 -6.77
CA LEU A 247 -14.54 -4.93 -7.93
C LEU A 247 -13.04 -4.79 -8.17
N PRO A 248 -12.48 -5.46 -9.19
CA PRO A 248 -11.08 -5.28 -9.47
C PRO A 248 -10.83 -3.79 -9.71
N LEU A 249 -9.94 -3.19 -8.92
CA LEU A 249 -9.45 -1.85 -9.20
C LEU A 249 -8.83 -1.89 -10.60
N LEU A 250 -9.48 -1.25 -11.56
CA LEU A 250 -9.07 -1.32 -12.96
C LEU A 250 -7.75 -0.57 -13.21
N GLY A 251 -7.35 0.30 -12.32
CA GLY A 251 -6.09 1.01 -12.35
C GLY A 251 -6.17 2.37 -11.65
N VAL A 252 -5.03 2.88 -11.26
CA VAL A 252 -4.85 4.24 -10.74
C VAL A 252 -4.25 5.09 -11.86
N ILE A 253 -4.87 6.22 -12.17
CA ILE A 253 -4.33 7.22 -13.09
C ILE A 253 -3.68 8.28 -12.21
N PRO A 254 -2.33 8.39 -12.21
CA PRO A 254 -1.68 9.42 -11.41
C PRO A 254 -2.12 10.83 -11.87
N GLU A 255 -2.24 11.75 -10.91
CA GLU A 255 -2.47 13.16 -11.23
C GLU A 255 -1.25 13.70 -11.98
N ASP A 256 -1.43 14.06 -13.24
CA ASP A 256 -0.36 14.51 -14.12
C ASP A 256 -0.74 15.85 -14.77
N GLY A 257 0.12 16.84 -14.60
CA GLY A 257 -0.10 18.18 -15.15
C GLY A 257 -0.24 18.23 -16.68
N ASP A 258 0.25 17.22 -17.38
CA ASP A 258 0.12 17.10 -18.83
C ASP A 258 -1.27 16.64 -19.28
N ILE A 259 -2.03 15.98 -18.41
CA ILE A 259 -3.38 15.48 -18.75
C ILE A 259 -4.34 16.64 -19.10
N PRO A 260 -4.48 17.70 -18.30
CA PRO A 260 -5.30 18.86 -18.68
C PRO A 260 -4.82 19.56 -19.95
N LEU A 261 -3.51 19.63 -20.17
CA LEU A 261 -2.92 20.20 -21.37
C LEU A 261 -3.27 19.39 -22.61
N ALA A 262 -3.15 18.07 -22.56
CA ALA A 262 -3.51 17.19 -23.65
C ALA A 262 -4.99 17.28 -24.00
N LEU A 263 -5.87 17.27 -22.99
CA LEU A 263 -7.31 17.41 -23.18
C LEU A 263 -7.68 18.73 -23.83
N ASN A 264 -7.07 19.85 -23.40
CA ASN A 264 -7.30 21.18 -23.98
C ASN A 264 -6.81 21.30 -25.42
N GLN A 265 -5.78 20.55 -25.82
CA GLN A 265 -5.20 20.56 -27.15
C GLN A 265 -5.80 19.49 -28.09
N GLY A 266 -6.68 18.62 -27.56
CA GLY A 266 -7.24 17.50 -28.30
C GLY A 266 -6.20 16.44 -28.71
N ILE A 267 -5.08 16.38 -27.98
CA ILE A 267 -4.01 15.41 -28.23
C ILE A 267 -4.32 14.14 -27.44
N PRO A 268 -4.25 12.95 -28.05
CA PRO A 268 -4.41 11.69 -27.31
C PRO A 268 -3.36 11.58 -26.20
N LEU A 269 -3.78 11.23 -24.98
CA LEU A 269 -2.91 11.10 -23.80
C LEU A 269 -1.73 10.14 -24.03
N ARG A 270 -1.93 9.10 -24.84
CA ARG A 270 -0.89 8.15 -25.25
C ARG A 270 0.33 8.80 -25.94
N ASP A 271 0.14 9.97 -26.54
CA ASP A 271 1.16 10.61 -27.36
C ASP A 271 1.94 11.69 -26.54
N MET A 272 1.54 11.93 -25.29
CA MET A 272 2.14 12.99 -24.45
C MET A 272 2.90 12.50 -23.22
N ASN A 273 2.43 11.46 -22.54
CA ASN A 273 3.03 11.04 -21.29
C ASN A 273 3.05 9.51 -21.15
N TYR A 274 4.22 8.97 -20.90
CA TYR A 274 4.43 7.52 -20.78
C TYR A 274 3.69 6.90 -19.59
N TYR A 275 3.63 7.58 -18.45
CA TYR A 275 2.97 7.04 -17.24
C TYR A 275 1.45 7.02 -17.38
N ALA A 276 0.86 8.12 -17.87
CA ALA A 276 -0.58 8.17 -18.13
C ALA A 276 -0.98 7.16 -19.22
N GLN A 277 -0.20 7.07 -20.32
CA GLN A 277 -0.41 6.06 -21.35
C GLN A 277 -0.46 4.65 -20.76
N ARG A 278 0.54 4.29 -19.94
CA ARG A 278 0.65 2.96 -19.35
C ARG A 278 -0.50 2.66 -18.37
N ALA A 279 -0.93 3.64 -17.57
CA ALA A 279 -2.09 3.52 -16.70
C ALA A 279 -3.36 3.20 -17.50
N TYR A 280 -3.64 3.94 -18.56
CA TYR A 280 -4.80 3.69 -19.42
C TYR A 280 -4.71 2.36 -20.18
N GLU A 281 -3.53 1.97 -20.66
CA GLU A 281 -3.31 0.67 -21.31
C GLU A 281 -3.56 -0.50 -20.34
N ASN A 282 -3.08 -0.38 -19.10
CA ASN A 282 -3.31 -1.39 -18.07
C ASN A 282 -4.81 -1.49 -17.72
N ILE A 283 -5.50 -0.37 -17.57
CA ILE A 283 -6.96 -0.34 -17.36
C ILE A 283 -7.69 -1.04 -18.54
N ALA A 284 -7.36 -0.68 -19.77
CA ALA A 284 -7.97 -1.27 -20.95
C ALA A 284 -7.74 -2.79 -21.04
N ARG A 285 -6.52 -3.24 -20.73
CA ARG A 285 -6.19 -4.67 -20.68
C ARG A 285 -6.97 -5.43 -19.62
N ARG A 286 -7.19 -4.83 -18.43
CA ARG A 286 -8.02 -5.45 -17.39
C ARG A 286 -9.49 -5.51 -17.75
N ILE A 287 -10.04 -4.46 -18.35
CA ILE A 287 -11.42 -4.47 -18.88
C ILE A 287 -11.61 -5.62 -19.87
N THR A 288 -10.59 -5.97 -20.65
CA THR A 288 -10.62 -7.10 -21.59
C THR A 288 -10.29 -8.45 -20.94
N GLY A 289 -10.16 -8.52 -19.61
CA GLY A 289 -9.93 -9.75 -18.86
C GLY A 289 -8.45 -10.17 -18.75
N ALA A 290 -7.50 -9.30 -19.12
CA ALA A 290 -6.09 -9.59 -18.90
C ALA A 290 -5.73 -9.34 -17.43
N ARG A 291 -5.03 -10.26 -16.80
CA ARG A 291 -4.42 -10.07 -15.48
C ARG A 291 -3.22 -9.14 -15.64
N VAL A 292 -3.38 -7.90 -15.26
CA VAL A 292 -2.33 -6.88 -15.26
C VAL A 292 -2.24 -6.33 -13.84
N PRO A 293 -1.06 -6.33 -13.19
CA PRO A 293 -0.90 -5.79 -11.84
C PRO A 293 -1.31 -4.31 -11.75
N LEU A 294 -1.78 -3.88 -10.58
CA LEU A 294 -2.07 -2.46 -10.32
C LEU A 294 -0.76 -1.66 -10.36
N MET A 295 -0.77 -0.54 -11.05
CA MET A 295 0.32 0.42 -10.90
C MET A 295 0.12 1.14 -9.56
N ARG A 296 1.03 0.95 -8.61
CA ARG A 296 1.13 1.86 -7.47
C ARG A 296 1.65 3.20 -7.99
N ALA A 297 0.90 4.26 -7.73
CA ALA A 297 1.34 5.60 -8.10
C ALA A 297 2.50 5.98 -7.19
N ARG A 298 3.73 6.00 -7.73
CA ARG A 298 4.83 6.74 -7.09
C ARG A 298 4.59 8.22 -7.38
N TRP A 299 4.25 8.95 -6.35
CA TRP A 299 4.12 10.42 -6.34
C TRP A 299 5.46 11.09 -6.11
#